data_05d64fdabec6db10d939b2b557d29497
#
_entry.id   05d64fdabec6db10d939b2b557d29497
#
_cell.length_a   1.000
_cell.length_b   1.000
_cell.length_c   1.000
_cell.angle_alpha   90.00
_cell.angle_beta   90.00
_cell.angle_gamma   90.00
#
_symmetry.space_group_name_H-M   'P 1'
#
loop_
_entity.id
_entity.type
_entity.pdbx_description
1 polymer ?
#
loop_
_entity_poly.entity_id
_entity_poly.type
_entity_poly.pdbx_seq_one_letter_code
_entity_poly.pdbx_strand_id
1 'polypeptide(L)'
;VYFDLIGLPPTPEQLAAFLADKDPKAFEKVVDKLLASSQFGERWGRHWLDVARFAESSGGGRTLMFKDAWRYRDYVVDAFNRDLPFDQFIREQLAGDLLPAPTPDEKARQITATAFLALGPTNYEEQNKDALRMDIVDEQLDTLGKAFLGMTIGCARCHDHKFDPVPTRDYYALAGILRSTHTLHNYTDNVAKWVDTSLPAHPAVELEL
;
A
#
# COMPACT_ATOMS: atom_id res chain seq x y z
N VAL A 1 17.53 16.78 9.87
CA VAL A 1 17.66 15.36 9.46
C VAL A 1 16.85 14.40 10.36
N TYR A 2 16.85 14.59 11.71
CA TYR A 2 16.07 13.74 12.62
C TYR A 2 14.57 13.79 12.33
N PHE A 3 13.98 14.98 12.26
CA PHE A 3 12.56 15.15 11.92
C PHE A 3 12.22 14.62 10.52
N ASP A 4 13.13 14.75 9.58
CA ASP A 4 12.90 14.28 8.21
C ASP A 4 12.90 12.75 8.12
N LEU A 5 13.89 12.10 8.76
CA LEU A 5 14.09 10.66 8.63
C LEU A 5 13.26 9.83 9.60
N ILE A 6 13.09 10.29 10.84
CA ILE A 6 12.38 9.52 11.88
C ILE A 6 11.22 10.26 12.56
N GLY A 7 10.99 11.53 12.21
CA GLY A 7 9.88 12.33 12.74
C GLY A 7 10.04 12.79 14.20
N LEU A 8 11.18 12.54 14.84
CA LEU A 8 11.47 12.83 16.25
C LEU A 8 12.69 13.75 16.39
N PRO A 9 12.80 14.57 17.45
CA PRO A 9 14.01 15.33 17.72
C PRO A 9 15.14 14.41 18.21
N PRO A 10 16.42 14.84 18.09
CA PRO A 10 17.51 14.16 18.76
C PRO A 10 17.38 14.25 20.27
N THR A 11 17.86 13.25 20.99
CA THR A 11 18.02 13.37 22.45
C THR A 11 19.20 14.28 22.79
N PRO A 12 19.26 14.83 24.02
CA PRO A 12 20.41 15.62 24.47
C PRO A 12 21.75 14.87 24.33
N GLU A 13 21.76 13.57 24.59
CA GLU A 13 22.94 12.71 24.47
C GLU A 13 23.36 12.52 23.00
N GLN A 14 22.40 12.36 22.10
CA GLN A 14 22.66 12.25 20.65
C GLN A 14 23.25 13.58 20.11
N LEU A 15 22.71 14.72 20.56
CA LEU A 15 23.23 16.03 20.18
C LEU A 15 24.65 16.23 20.73
N ALA A 16 24.89 15.91 21.99
CA ALA A 16 26.22 16.00 22.61
C ALA A 16 27.24 15.12 21.91
N ALA A 17 26.86 13.88 21.55
CA ALA A 17 27.72 12.97 20.81
C ALA A 17 28.10 13.52 19.42
N PHE A 18 27.12 14.09 18.69
CA PHE A 18 27.38 14.72 17.40
C PHE A 18 28.33 15.94 17.51
N LEU A 19 28.13 16.80 18.47
CA LEU A 19 28.99 17.98 18.71
C LEU A 19 30.42 17.60 19.12
N ALA A 20 30.60 16.47 19.78
CA ALA A 20 31.89 15.95 20.19
C ALA A 20 32.65 15.21 19.06
N ASP A 21 31.95 14.70 18.06
CA ASP A 21 32.55 13.96 16.93
C ASP A 21 33.32 14.94 16.02
N LYS A 22 34.62 14.76 15.88
CA LYS A 22 35.51 15.57 15.03
C LYS A 22 35.74 14.93 13.66
N ASP A 23 35.10 13.80 13.36
CA ASP A 23 35.21 13.17 12.06
C ASP A 23 34.55 14.07 10.98
N PRO A 24 35.22 14.32 9.82
CA PRO A 24 34.59 15.03 8.71
C PRO A 24 33.27 14.41 8.24
N LYS A 25 33.07 13.10 8.50
CA LYS A 25 31.88 12.33 8.17
C LYS A 25 30.88 12.21 9.33
N ALA A 26 31.00 13.01 10.38
CA ALA A 26 30.10 12.94 11.54
C ALA A 26 28.61 13.05 11.16
N PHE A 27 28.28 13.91 10.19
CA PHE A 27 26.90 14.06 9.71
C PHE A 27 26.42 12.84 8.92
N GLU A 28 27.26 12.27 8.05
CA GLU A 28 26.95 11.05 7.29
C GLU A 28 26.63 9.90 8.25
N LYS A 29 27.45 9.71 9.31
CA LYS A 29 27.20 8.69 10.33
C LYS A 29 25.86 8.86 11.03
N VAL A 30 25.41 10.08 11.29
CA VAL A 30 24.09 10.34 11.86
C VAL A 30 23.00 9.94 10.87
N VAL A 31 23.15 10.30 9.59
CA VAL A 31 22.18 9.93 8.53
C VAL A 31 22.07 8.40 8.42
N ASP A 32 23.20 7.70 8.31
CA ASP A 32 23.25 6.24 8.20
C ASP A 32 22.57 5.55 9.41
N LYS A 33 22.84 6.06 10.62
CA LYS A 33 22.20 5.56 11.84
C LYS A 33 20.69 5.74 11.83
N LEU A 34 20.19 6.88 11.34
CA LEU A 34 18.76 7.17 11.27
C LEU A 34 18.07 6.34 10.19
N LEU A 35 18.70 6.15 9.03
CA LEU A 35 18.21 5.28 7.97
C LEU A 35 18.12 3.82 8.41
N ALA A 36 19.04 3.36 9.25
CA ALA A 36 19.01 2.02 9.84
C ALA A 36 18.06 1.85 11.03
N SER A 37 17.36 2.91 11.45
CA SER A 37 16.39 2.86 12.53
C SER A 37 15.04 2.33 12.06
N SER A 38 14.38 1.48 12.86
CA SER A 38 12.99 1.04 12.60
C SER A 38 12.00 2.21 12.47
N GLN A 39 12.28 3.33 13.11
CA GLN A 39 11.48 4.54 13.03
C GLN A 39 11.49 5.20 11.65
N PHE A 40 12.50 4.90 10.81
CA PHE A 40 12.53 5.34 9.42
C PHE A 40 11.34 4.79 8.63
N GLY A 41 11.09 3.50 8.72
CA GLY A 41 9.93 2.87 8.06
C GLY A 41 8.59 3.38 8.59
N GLU A 42 8.47 3.63 9.90
CA GLU A 42 7.26 4.21 10.49
C GLU A 42 7.01 5.63 9.92
N ARG A 43 8.04 6.45 9.83
CA ARG A 43 7.96 7.82 9.32
C ARG A 43 7.64 7.86 7.83
N TRP A 44 8.38 7.12 7.01
CA TRP A 44 8.26 7.15 5.56
C TRP A 44 7.14 6.27 5.04
N GLY A 45 6.87 5.15 5.71
CA GLY A 45 5.69 4.33 5.43
C GLY A 45 4.39 5.10 5.54
N ARG A 46 4.30 6.08 6.47
CA ARG A 46 3.13 6.96 6.58
C ARG A 46 2.85 7.71 5.28
N HIS A 47 3.87 8.21 4.60
CA HIS A 47 3.68 8.91 3.32
C HIS A 47 3.14 7.97 2.25
N TRP A 48 3.65 6.72 2.20
CA TRP A 48 3.11 5.73 1.29
C TRP A 48 1.67 5.33 1.63
N LEU A 49 1.36 5.15 2.90
CA LEU A 49 0.01 4.81 3.34
C LEU A 49 -1.02 5.87 2.94
N ASP A 50 -0.64 7.15 2.92
CA ASP A 50 -1.51 8.23 2.40
C ASP A 50 -1.74 8.08 0.89
N VAL A 51 -0.71 7.77 0.11
CA VAL A 51 -0.82 7.51 -1.33
C VAL A 51 -1.66 6.26 -1.61
N ALA A 52 -1.46 5.20 -0.82
CA ALA A 52 -2.23 3.96 -0.89
C ALA A 52 -3.65 4.10 -0.32
N ARG A 53 -4.07 5.31 0.10
CA ARG A 53 -5.37 5.60 0.73
C ARG A 53 -5.71 4.62 1.86
N PHE A 54 -4.71 4.21 2.62
CA PHE A 54 -4.85 3.26 3.71
C PHE A 54 -5.90 3.69 4.72
N ALA A 55 -6.84 2.80 4.98
CA ALA A 55 -7.81 2.92 6.06
C ALA A 55 -8.13 1.53 6.63
N GLU A 56 -8.55 1.49 7.89
CA GLU A 56 -8.99 0.25 8.55
C GLU A 56 -10.50 -0.01 8.35
N SER A 57 -11.12 0.71 7.40
CA SER A 57 -12.53 0.55 7.08
C SER A 57 -12.85 0.97 5.64
N SER A 58 -14.00 0.51 5.14
CA SER A 58 -14.44 0.72 3.76
C SER A 58 -14.80 2.17 3.41
N GLY A 59 -15.00 3.03 4.39
CA GLY A 59 -15.29 4.46 4.21
C GLY A 59 -16.58 4.83 3.49
N GLY A 60 -17.16 3.97 2.66
CA GLY A 60 -18.36 4.25 1.87
C GLY A 60 -19.58 3.53 2.41
N GLY A 61 -20.79 4.13 2.29
CA GLY A 61 -22.06 3.54 2.72
C GLY A 61 -22.03 3.09 4.19
N ARG A 62 -22.42 1.85 4.45
CA ARG A 62 -22.23 1.21 5.75
C ARG A 62 -20.75 0.89 5.92
N THR A 63 -20.10 1.51 6.90
CA THR A 63 -18.69 1.29 7.20
C THR A 63 -18.43 -0.13 7.69
N LEU A 64 -17.63 -0.87 6.94
CA LEU A 64 -17.16 -2.19 7.32
C LEU A 64 -15.69 -2.10 7.77
N MET A 65 -15.37 -2.75 8.89
CA MET A 65 -14.00 -2.79 9.41
C MET A 65 -13.16 -3.85 8.66
N PHE A 66 -11.96 -3.45 8.27
CA PHE A 66 -10.94 -4.34 7.71
C PHE A 66 -10.02 -4.84 8.82
N LYS A 67 -10.38 -5.93 9.46
CA LYS A 67 -9.70 -6.45 10.66
C LYS A 67 -8.21 -6.74 10.45
N ASP A 68 -7.81 -7.06 9.24
CA ASP A 68 -6.43 -7.40 8.88
C ASP A 68 -5.69 -6.29 8.13
N ALA A 69 -6.25 -5.08 8.02
CA ALA A 69 -5.61 -3.95 7.33
C ALA A 69 -4.23 -3.60 7.93
N TRP A 70 -4.04 -3.79 9.23
CA TRP A 70 -2.78 -3.58 9.92
C TRP A 70 -1.61 -4.37 9.29
N ARG A 71 -1.87 -5.54 8.67
CA ARG A 71 -0.85 -6.34 8.00
C ARG A 71 -0.23 -5.60 6.82
N TYR A 72 -1.05 -4.88 6.05
CA TYR A 72 -0.56 -4.06 4.95
C TYR A 72 0.28 -2.88 5.45
N ARG A 73 -0.16 -2.21 6.52
CA ARG A 73 0.63 -1.16 7.17
C ARG A 73 2.01 -1.68 7.58
N ASP A 74 2.04 -2.82 8.25
CA ASP A 74 3.28 -3.42 8.75
C ASP A 74 4.18 -3.90 7.59
N TYR A 75 3.58 -4.42 6.50
CA TYR A 75 4.30 -4.70 5.26
C TYR A 75 4.98 -3.44 4.71
N VAL A 76 4.28 -2.32 4.65
CA VAL A 76 4.84 -1.05 4.15
C VAL A 76 5.99 -0.58 5.03
N VAL A 77 5.81 -0.56 6.34
CA VAL A 77 6.86 -0.18 7.29
C VAL A 77 8.11 -1.06 7.14
N ASP A 78 7.92 -2.38 7.05
CA ASP A 78 9.00 -3.35 6.85
C ASP A 78 9.70 -3.15 5.49
N ALA A 79 8.95 -2.87 4.42
CA ALA A 79 9.51 -2.62 3.09
C ALA A 79 10.46 -1.42 3.09
N PHE A 80 10.10 -0.32 3.76
CA PHE A 80 10.99 0.84 3.92
C PHE A 80 12.20 0.53 4.79
N ASN A 81 12.03 -0.19 5.90
CA ASN A 81 13.13 -0.54 6.80
C ASN A 81 14.15 -1.51 6.19
N ARG A 82 13.71 -2.33 5.21
CA ARG A 82 14.59 -3.27 4.49
C ARG A 82 15.15 -2.65 3.20
N ASP A 83 14.85 -1.39 2.92
CA ASP A 83 15.22 -0.74 1.66
C ASP A 83 14.83 -1.59 0.44
N LEU A 84 13.56 -2.08 0.44
CA LEU A 84 13.06 -2.91 -0.64
C LEU A 84 13.11 -2.13 -1.96
N PRO A 85 13.77 -2.65 -3.02
CA PRO A 85 13.85 -1.97 -4.31
C PRO A 85 12.45 -1.56 -4.81
N PHE A 86 12.32 -0.31 -5.27
CA PHE A 86 11.01 0.27 -5.57
C PHE A 86 10.26 -0.49 -6.68
N ASP A 87 10.97 -1.02 -7.67
CA ASP A 87 10.37 -1.85 -8.72
C ASP A 87 9.81 -3.17 -8.16
N GLN A 88 10.48 -3.79 -7.17
CA GLN A 88 9.97 -4.95 -6.48
C GLN A 88 8.76 -4.59 -5.60
N PHE A 89 8.83 -3.47 -4.88
CA PHE A 89 7.73 -2.96 -4.08
C PHE A 89 6.46 -2.75 -4.92
N ILE A 90 6.59 -2.19 -6.14
CA ILE A 90 5.48 -2.06 -7.09
C ILE A 90 4.93 -3.44 -7.50
N ARG A 91 5.81 -4.36 -7.91
CA ARG A 91 5.39 -5.70 -8.36
C ARG A 91 4.66 -6.47 -7.27
N GLU A 92 5.13 -6.39 -6.04
CA GLU A 92 4.47 -7.04 -4.90
C GLU A 92 3.07 -6.48 -4.66
N GLN A 93 2.87 -5.18 -4.79
CA GLN A 93 1.56 -4.55 -4.59
C GLN A 93 0.57 -4.80 -5.72
N LEU A 94 1.04 -5.02 -6.94
CA LEU A 94 0.16 -5.26 -8.10
C LEU A 94 -0.11 -6.74 -8.37
N ALA A 95 0.84 -7.62 -8.07
CA ALA A 95 0.78 -9.03 -8.44
C ALA A 95 1.57 -9.93 -7.46
N GLY A 96 1.63 -9.58 -6.19
CA GLY A 96 2.39 -10.32 -5.18
C GLY A 96 1.92 -11.77 -5.01
N ASP A 97 0.63 -12.02 -5.21
CA ASP A 97 0.04 -13.36 -5.22
C ASP A 97 0.58 -14.25 -6.35
N LEU A 98 1.03 -13.66 -7.45
CA LEU A 98 1.58 -14.37 -8.62
C LEU A 98 3.10 -14.51 -8.59
N LEU A 99 3.80 -13.78 -7.72
CA LEU A 99 5.25 -13.82 -7.66
C LEU A 99 5.76 -15.13 -7.04
N PRO A 100 6.92 -15.63 -7.52
CA PRO A 100 7.60 -16.73 -6.85
C PRO A 100 8.08 -16.29 -5.48
N ALA A 101 8.01 -17.19 -4.51
CA ALA A 101 8.52 -16.96 -3.16
C ALA A 101 9.29 -18.20 -2.68
N PRO A 102 10.54 -18.06 -2.21
CA PRO A 102 11.33 -19.15 -1.68
C PRO A 102 10.83 -19.66 -0.33
N THR A 103 10.11 -18.83 0.43
CA THR A 103 9.61 -19.19 1.77
C THR A 103 8.13 -18.86 1.93
N PRO A 104 7.42 -19.56 2.85
CA PRO A 104 6.04 -19.22 3.20
C PRO A 104 5.88 -17.76 3.70
N ASP A 105 6.85 -17.27 4.48
CA ASP A 105 6.83 -15.92 5.02
C ASP A 105 6.93 -14.87 3.91
N GLU A 106 7.80 -15.10 2.93
CA GLU A 106 7.90 -14.23 1.76
C GLU A 106 6.62 -14.27 0.93
N LYS A 107 6.01 -15.43 0.77
CA LYS A 107 4.73 -15.56 0.11
C LYS A 107 3.61 -14.81 0.84
N ALA A 108 3.56 -14.93 2.17
CA ALA A 108 2.60 -14.20 2.99
C ALA A 108 2.77 -12.69 2.85
N ARG A 109 4.02 -12.20 2.86
CA ARG A 109 4.35 -10.79 2.65
C ARG A 109 3.90 -10.30 1.27
N GLN A 110 4.22 -11.03 0.20
CA GLN A 110 3.84 -10.69 -1.17
C GLN A 110 2.31 -10.66 -1.35
N ILE A 111 1.58 -11.62 -0.76
CA ILE A 111 0.11 -11.62 -0.76
C ILE A 111 -0.41 -10.41 0.01
N THR A 112 0.17 -10.09 1.17
CA THR A 112 -0.23 -8.93 1.98
C THR A 112 -0.07 -7.62 1.20
N ALA A 113 0.97 -7.50 0.39
CA ALA A 113 1.22 -6.33 -0.45
C ALA A 113 0.06 -6.03 -1.40
N THR A 114 -0.63 -7.05 -1.93
CA THR A 114 -1.76 -6.87 -2.87
C THR A 114 -2.97 -6.17 -2.25
N ALA A 115 -3.01 -6.02 -0.92
CA ALA A 115 -4.03 -5.22 -0.25
C ALA A 115 -4.04 -3.75 -0.71
N PHE A 116 -2.96 -3.26 -1.33
CA PHE A 116 -2.93 -1.97 -2.04
C PHE A 116 -4.14 -1.78 -2.96
N LEU A 117 -4.56 -2.83 -3.66
CA LEU A 117 -5.70 -2.80 -4.58
C LEU A 117 -7.05 -2.91 -3.87
N ALA A 118 -7.07 -3.23 -2.57
CA ALA A 118 -8.28 -3.56 -1.83
C ALA A 118 -8.72 -2.50 -0.82
N LEU A 119 -7.84 -1.59 -0.39
CA LEU A 119 -8.06 -0.68 0.73
C LEU A 119 -8.80 0.62 0.37
N GLY A 120 -9.28 0.75 -0.86
CA GLY A 120 -10.00 1.94 -1.31
C GLY A 120 -11.40 2.09 -0.70
N PRO A 121 -11.94 3.32 -0.68
CA PRO A 121 -13.30 3.57 -0.26
C PRO A 121 -14.29 2.85 -1.18
N THR A 122 -15.19 2.06 -0.61
CA THR A 122 -16.11 1.23 -1.37
C THR A 122 -17.47 1.16 -0.69
N ASN A 123 -18.54 1.42 -1.44
CA ASN A 123 -19.92 1.20 -0.96
C ASN A 123 -20.36 -0.24 -1.24
N TYR A 124 -20.05 -1.16 -0.32
CA TYR A 124 -20.41 -2.58 -0.46
C TYR A 124 -21.91 -2.84 -0.48
N GLU A 125 -22.73 -1.86 -0.10
CA GLU A 125 -24.20 -1.96 -0.12
C GLU A 125 -24.82 -1.56 -1.46
N GLU A 126 -23.98 -1.13 -2.45
CA GLU A 126 -24.48 -0.81 -3.78
C GLU A 126 -25.24 -2.00 -4.38
N GLN A 127 -26.52 -1.77 -4.70
CA GLN A 127 -27.42 -2.83 -5.20
C GLN A 127 -27.14 -3.18 -6.65
N ASN A 128 -26.70 -2.23 -7.45
CA ASN A 128 -26.22 -2.51 -8.81
C ASN A 128 -24.79 -3.05 -8.73
N LYS A 129 -24.67 -4.37 -8.72
CA LYS A 129 -23.38 -5.05 -8.56
C LYS A 129 -22.42 -4.87 -9.75
N ASP A 130 -22.94 -4.61 -10.94
CA ASP A 130 -22.10 -4.26 -12.10
C ASP A 130 -21.52 -2.84 -11.94
N ALA A 131 -22.33 -1.89 -11.45
CA ALA A 131 -21.84 -0.57 -11.09
C ALA A 131 -20.79 -0.64 -9.98
N LEU A 132 -21.06 -1.35 -8.90
CA LEU A 132 -20.09 -1.57 -7.81
C LEU A 132 -18.75 -2.11 -8.32
N ARG A 133 -18.81 -3.12 -9.20
CA ARG A 133 -17.60 -3.70 -9.78
C ARG A 133 -16.79 -2.68 -10.59
N MET A 134 -17.48 -1.87 -11.38
CA MET A 134 -16.81 -0.82 -12.17
C MET A 134 -16.27 0.31 -11.30
N ASP A 135 -16.95 0.66 -10.22
CA ASP A 135 -16.48 1.69 -9.28
C ASP A 135 -15.22 1.23 -8.53
N ILE A 136 -15.14 -0.06 -8.18
CA ILE A 136 -13.91 -0.64 -7.60
C ILE A 136 -12.76 -0.59 -8.60
N VAL A 137 -12.99 -0.99 -9.84
CA VAL A 137 -11.97 -0.95 -10.91
C VAL A 137 -11.51 0.49 -11.17
N ASP A 138 -12.43 1.43 -11.21
CA ASP A 138 -12.13 2.85 -11.43
C ASP A 138 -11.26 3.41 -10.28
N GLU A 139 -11.60 3.09 -9.05
CA GLU A 139 -10.85 3.46 -7.86
C GLU A 139 -9.43 2.85 -7.85
N GLN A 140 -9.31 1.57 -8.21
CA GLN A 140 -8.02 0.90 -8.35
C GLN A 140 -7.14 1.56 -9.42
N LEU A 141 -7.71 1.87 -10.58
CA LEU A 141 -6.99 2.54 -11.68
C LEU A 141 -6.58 3.96 -11.32
N ASP A 142 -7.45 4.71 -10.69
CA ASP A 142 -7.14 6.08 -10.26
C ASP A 142 -5.99 6.09 -9.23
N THR A 143 -6.03 5.17 -8.27
CA THR A 143 -4.96 5.04 -7.29
C THR A 143 -3.65 4.56 -7.92
N LEU A 144 -3.70 3.56 -8.78
CA LEU A 144 -2.52 3.06 -9.51
C LEU A 144 -1.89 4.18 -10.35
N GLY A 145 -2.71 4.93 -11.08
CA GLY A 145 -2.25 6.07 -11.87
C GLY A 145 -1.57 7.13 -11.03
N LYS A 146 -2.18 7.54 -9.93
CA LYS A 146 -1.63 8.55 -9.02
C LYS A 146 -0.36 8.07 -8.32
N ALA A 147 -0.37 6.83 -7.80
CA ALA A 147 0.72 6.29 -7.00
C ALA A 147 1.99 6.01 -7.81
N PHE A 148 1.87 5.47 -9.02
CA PHE A 148 3.01 4.98 -9.78
C PHE A 148 3.35 5.84 -11.00
N LEU A 149 2.36 6.52 -11.58
CA LEU A 149 2.54 7.27 -12.82
C LEU A 149 2.41 8.78 -12.62
N GLY A 150 1.90 9.24 -11.48
CA GLY A 150 1.59 10.66 -11.25
C GLY A 150 0.48 11.18 -12.17
N MET A 151 -0.40 10.30 -12.66
CA MET A 151 -1.46 10.61 -13.64
C MET A 151 -2.85 10.34 -13.06
N THR A 152 -3.83 11.13 -13.47
CA THR A 152 -5.25 10.94 -13.11
C THR A 152 -5.96 10.10 -14.16
N ILE A 153 -5.62 8.81 -14.24
CA ILE A 153 -6.14 7.87 -15.26
C ILE A 153 -7.66 7.82 -15.26
N GLY A 154 -8.32 7.96 -14.11
CA GLY A 154 -9.77 7.96 -13.97
C GLY A 154 -10.47 9.00 -14.84
N CYS A 155 -9.82 10.12 -15.21
CA CYS A 155 -10.38 11.11 -16.14
C CYS A 155 -10.66 10.52 -17.53
N ALA A 156 -9.85 9.53 -17.94
CA ALA A 156 -9.98 8.88 -19.24
C ALA A 156 -11.16 7.88 -19.32
N ARG A 157 -11.89 7.66 -18.24
CA ARG A 157 -13.12 6.85 -18.24
C ARG A 157 -14.19 7.39 -19.20
N CYS A 158 -14.32 8.70 -19.30
CA CYS A 158 -15.40 9.34 -20.08
C CYS A 158 -14.93 9.97 -21.39
N HIS A 159 -13.68 10.43 -21.45
CA HIS A 159 -13.10 11.12 -22.62
C HIS A 159 -11.57 10.98 -22.57
N ASP A 160 -10.89 11.19 -23.70
CA ASP A 160 -9.43 11.22 -23.70
C ASP A 160 -8.92 12.24 -22.69
N HIS A 161 -7.86 11.87 -21.94
CA HIS A 161 -7.34 12.74 -20.89
C HIS A 161 -6.91 14.10 -21.46
N LYS A 162 -7.26 15.19 -20.77
CA LYS A 162 -7.07 16.54 -21.31
C LYS A 162 -5.58 16.93 -21.43
N PHE A 163 -4.74 16.46 -20.51
CA PHE A 163 -3.35 16.89 -20.40
C PHE A 163 -2.36 15.76 -20.64
N ASP A 164 -2.69 14.55 -20.18
CA ASP A 164 -1.83 13.38 -20.26
C ASP A 164 -2.14 12.54 -21.50
N PRO A 165 -1.17 11.80 -22.06
CA PRO A 165 -1.40 10.99 -23.26
C PRO A 165 -2.15 9.68 -22.95
N VAL A 166 -3.28 9.77 -22.27
CA VAL A 166 -4.13 8.64 -21.86
C VAL A 166 -5.47 8.72 -22.58
N PRO A 167 -5.63 8.04 -23.73
CA PRO A 167 -6.92 7.97 -24.41
C PRO A 167 -7.89 7.05 -23.65
N THR A 168 -9.17 7.27 -23.83
CA THR A 168 -10.25 6.46 -23.24
C THR A 168 -10.07 4.96 -23.50
N ARG A 169 -9.58 4.56 -24.68
CA ARG A 169 -9.31 3.15 -24.99
C ARG A 169 -8.29 2.50 -24.03
N ASP A 170 -7.28 3.25 -23.59
CA ASP A 170 -6.23 2.75 -22.72
C ASP A 170 -6.76 2.58 -21.28
N TYR A 171 -7.65 3.48 -20.84
CA TYR A 171 -8.41 3.29 -19.60
C TYR A 171 -9.16 1.95 -19.60
N TYR A 172 -9.94 1.67 -20.67
CA TYR A 172 -10.70 0.41 -20.74
C TYR A 172 -9.83 -0.83 -20.95
N ALA A 173 -8.67 -0.70 -21.57
CA ALA A 173 -7.70 -1.77 -21.66
C ALA A 173 -7.17 -2.16 -20.26
N LEU A 174 -6.77 -1.18 -19.45
CA LEU A 174 -6.34 -1.39 -18.06
C LEU A 174 -7.51 -1.90 -17.18
N ALA A 175 -8.71 -1.34 -17.34
CA ALA A 175 -9.90 -1.82 -16.65
C ALA A 175 -10.19 -3.29 -16.96
N GLY A 176 -9.94 -3.73 -18.20
CA GLY A 176 -10.06 -5.14 -18.61
C GLY A 176 -9.13 -6.08 -17.82
N ILE A 177 -7.92 -5.64 -17.51
CA ILE A 177 -6.95 -6.39 -16.70
C ILE A 177 -7.51 -6.55 -15.27
N LEU A 178 -7.88 -5.45 -14.61
CA LEU A 178 -8.40 -5.49 -13.24
C LEU A 178 -9.74 -6.23 -13.12
N ARG A 179 -10.59 -6.16 -14.14
CA ARG A 179 -11.85 -6.94 -14.20
C ARG A 179 -11.64 -8.44 -14.30
N SER A 180 -10.47 -8.90 -14.71
CA SER A 180 -10.13 -10.33 -14.73
C SER A 180 -9.59 -10.85 -13.40
N THR A 181 -9.41 -9.97 -12.40
CA THR A 181 -9.04 -10.36 -11.04
C THR A 181 -10.26 -10.69 -10.19
N HIS A 182 -10.11 -11.63 -9.25
CA HIS A 182 -11.15 -11.95 -8.27
C HIS A 182 -11.00 -11.07 -7.04
N THR A 183 -11.73 -9.94 -7.03
CA THR A 183 -11.64 -8.95 -5.95
C THR A 183 -12.70 -9.20 -4.87
N LEU A 184 -13.92 -9.58 -5.25
CA LEU A 184 -15.03 -9.77 -4.32
C LEU A 184 -15.62 -11.17 -4.42
N HIS A 185 -15.92 -11.77 -3.25
CA HIS A 185 -16.88 -12.86 -3.14
C HIS A 185 -18.29 -12.30 -3.26
N ASN A 186 -19.15 -13.05 -3.92
CA ASN A 186 -20.58 -12.90 -3.81
C ASN A 186 -21.12 -11.51 -4.19
N TYR A 187 -21.26 -11.30 -5.48
CA TYR A 187 -21.95 -10.15 -6.05
C TYR A 187 -23.48 -10.21 -5.94
N THR A 188 -24.04 -11.29 -5.37
CA THR A 188 -25.48 -11.54 -5.31
C THR A 188 -26.11 -11.14 -3.98
N ASP A 189 -25.33 -10.99 -2.93
CA ASP A 189 -25.82 -10.59 -1.61
C ASP A 189 -26.01 -9.08 -1.48
N ASN A 190 -26.80 -8.66 -0.50
CA ASN A 190 -27.02 -7.24 -0.21
C ASN A 190 -25.73 -6.49 0.12
N VAL A 191 -24.74 -7.18 0.70
CA VAL A 191 -23.43 -6.64 1.01
C VAL A 191 -22.36 -7.53 0.37
N ALA A 192 -21.62 -6.99 -0.59
CA ALA A 192 -20.50 -7.70 -1.18
C ALA A 192 -19.35 -7.85 -0.15
N LYS A 193 -18.55 -8.89 -0.30
CA LYS A 193 -17.41 -9.16 0.58
C LYS A 193 -16.16 -9.37 -0.26
N TRP A 194 -15.01 -8.97 0.30
CA TRP A 194 -13.72 -9.28 -0.29
C TRP A 194 -13.46 -10.77 -0.33
N VAL A 195 -12.67 -11.21 -1.32
CA VAL A 195 -12.12 -12.57 -1.35
C VAL A 195 -11.06 -12.66 -0.24
N ASP A 196 -11.32 -13.51 0.74
CA ASP A 196 -10.34 -13.83 1.76
C ASP A 196 -9.27 -14.74 1.17
N THR A 197 -8.06 -14.25 1.01
CA THR A 197 -6.91 -15.08 0.64
C THR A 197 -6.24 -15.58 1.90
N SER A 198 -6.27 -16.88 2.13
CA SER A 198 -5.55 -17.49 3.24
C SER A 198 -4.06 -17.25 3.09
N LEU A 199 -3.45 -16.61 4.10
CA LEU A 199 -2.01 -16.52 4.16
C LEU A 199 -1.42 -17.90 4.50
N PRO A 200 -0.24 -18.25 3.97
CA PRO A 200 0.51 -19.40 4.46
C PRO A 200 0.63 -19.34 5.98
N ALA A 201 0.47 -20.48 6.65
CA ALA A 201 0.54 -20.53 8.11
C ALA A 201 1.87 -19.95 8.59
N HIS A 202 1.82 -18.79 9.22
CA HIS A 202 2.93 -18.30 10.01
C HIS A 202 3.01 -19.20 11.25
N PRO A 203 4.20 -19.67 11.69
CA PRO A 203 4.30 -20.25 13.01
C PRO A 203 3.75 -19.20 13.98
N ALA A 204 2.66 -19.54 14.65
CA ALA A 204 1.90 -18.64 15.46
C ALA A 204 2.81 -17.93 16.46
N VAL A 205 2.86 -16.62 16.40
CA VAL A 205 3.07 -15.84 17.62
C VAL A 205 1.77 -16.05 18.40
N GLU A 206 1.73 -17.03 19.28
CA GLU A 206 0.73 -17.10 20.33
C GLU A 206 0.90 -15.82 21.15
N LEU A 207 0.12 -14.81 20.82
CA LEU A 207 -0.15 -13.73 21.75
C LEU A 207 -1.05 -14.34 22.83
N GLU A 208 -0.44 -14.82 23.92
CA GLU A 208 -1.16 -15.00 25.16
C GLU A 208 -1.78 -13.63 25.53
N LEU A 209 -3.10 -13.53 25.41
CA LEU A 209 -3.91 -12.45 25.94
C LEU A 209 -4.19 -12.72 27.41
#